data_198d46f098cd70876e466a01ebdabf2c
#
_entry.id   198d46f098cd70876e466a01ebdabf2c
#
_cell.length_a   1.000
_cell.length_b   1.000
_cell.length_c   1.000
_cell.angle_alpha   90.00
_cell.angle_beta   90.00
_cell.angle_gamma   90.00
#
_symmetry.space_group_name_H-M   'P 1'
#
loop_
_entity.id
_entity.type
_entity.pdbx_description
1 polymer ?
#
loop_
_entity_poly.entity_id
_entity_poly.type
_entity_poly.pdbx_seq_one_letter_code
_entity_poly.pdbx_strand_id
1 'polypeptide(L)'
;MDQSFRGLSAARQNLLRVMQEYPYSRIDHLTVVSGDPVFGPGAKIIAETKFGAADGPRREAGLADFVMKKEHVELFQQLEKIGSGELLTLEVKGGLPFRMIREVAA
;
A
#
# COMPACT_ATOMS: atom_id res chain seq x y z
N MET A 1 -16.77 -12.16 -4.79
CA MET A 1 -15.41 -11.98 -4.30
C MET A 1 -15.41 -10.88 -3.24
N ASP A 2 -14.85 -11.16 -2.09
CA ASP A 2 -14.82 -10.20 -0.99
C ASP A 2 -13.80 -9.10 -1.28
N GLN A 3 -14.25 -7.84 -1.33
CA GLN A 3 -13.38 -6.68 -1.54
C GLN A 3 -13.31 -5.81 -0.30
N SER A 4 -13.74 -6.33 0.85
CA SER A 4 -13.65 -5.59 2.08
C SER A 4 -12.24 -5.74 2.69
N PHE A 5 -11.88 -4.75 3.50
CA PHE A 5 -10.60 -4.74 4.21
C PHE A 5 -10.42 -5.99 5.06
N ARG A 6 -11.47 -6.41 5.77
CA ARG A 6 -11.38 -7.54 6.70
C ARG A 6 -11.15 -8.87 6.00
N GLY A 7 -11.47 -8.98 4.72
CA GLY A 7 -11.24 -10.19 3.96
C GLY A 7 -9.80 -10.37 3.49
N LEU A 8 -8.93 -9.38 3.73
CA LEU A 8 -7.55 -9.41 3.28
C LEU A 8 -6.65 -10.15 4.28
N SER A 9 -5.49 -10.61 3.80
CA SER A 9 -4.45 -11.11 4.68
C SER A 9 -3.97 -10.01 5.63
N ALA A 10 -3.37 -10.41 6.75
CA ALA A 10 -2.82 -9.45 7.70
C ALA A 10 -1.79 -8.52 7.04
N ALA A 11 -0.95 -9.06 6.15
CA ALA A 11 0.05 -8.26 5.44
C ALA A 11 -0.59 -7.20 4.56
N ARG A 12 -1.64 -7.56 3.82
CA ARG A 12 -2.35 -6.61 2.96
C ARG A 12 -3.10 -5.56 3.78
N GLN A 13 -3.71 -5.98 4.89
CA GLN A 13 -4.34 -5.03 5.81
C GLN A 13 -3.34 -4.02 6.35
N ASN A 14 -2.15 -4.49 6.73
CA ASN A 14 -1.09 -3.60 7.23
C ASN A 14 -0.69 -2.56 6.19
N LEU A 15 -0.52 -2.98 4.93
CA LEU A 15 -0.19 -2.04 3.86
C LEU A 15 -1.27 -0.98 3.68
N LEU A 16 -2.55 -1.39 3.67
CA LEU A 16 -3.65 -0.43 3.54
C LEU A 16 -3.69 0.55 4.71
N ARG A 17 -3.44 0.08 5.93
CA ARG A 17 -3.38 0.95 7.10
C ARG A 17 -2.26 1.99 6.95
N VAL A 18 -1.10 1.58 6.46
CA VAL A 18 0.01 2.51 6.20
C VAL A 18 -0.41 3.58 5.19
N MET A 19 -1.06 3.17 4.09
CA MET A 19 -1.51 4.11 3.06
C MET A 19 -2.56 5.09 3.59
N GLN A 20 -3.40 4.65 4.51
CA GLN A 20 -4.43 5.51 5.10
C GLN A 20 -3.84 6.44 6.16
N GLU A 21 -2.88 5.95 6.93
CA GLU A 21 -2.20 6.76 7.95
C GLU A 21 -1.31 7.82 7.31
N TYR A 22 -0.66 7.48 6.20
CA TYR A 22 0.23 8.38 5.47
C TYR A 22 -0.27 8.52 4.03
N PRO A 23 -1.34 9.30 3.80
CA PRO A 23 -2.01 9.35 2.50
C PRO A 23 -1.18 9.97 1.38
N TYR A 24 -0.11 10.68 1.71
CA TYR A 24 0.84 11.20 0.74
C TYR A 24 2.22 10.75 1.15
N SER A 25 2.65 9.62 0.56
CA SER A 25 3.88 8.97 0.99
C SER A 25 4.45 8.13 -0.15
N ARG A 26 5.63 7.58 0.11
CA ARG A 26 6.13 6.49 -0.71
C ARG A 26 6.72 5.43 0.22
N ILE A 27 6.63 4.19 -0.21
CA ILE A 27 7.16 3.05 0.53
C ILE A 27 8.28 2.47 -0.31
N ASP A 28 9.51 2.55 0.19
CA ASP A 28 10.69 2.07 -0.52
C ASP A 28 11.06 0.67 -0.04
N HIS A 29 11.51 -0.17 -0.97
CA HIS A 29 12.01 -1.52 -0.69
C HIS A 29 10.99 -2.41 0.03
N LEU A 30 9.76 -2.42 -0.49
CA LEU A 30 8.71 -3.29 0.02
C LEU A 30 8.89 -4.69 -0.57
N THR A 31 9.01 -5.68 0.28
CA THR A 31 9.16 -7.07 -0.15
C THR A 31 7.79 -7.66 -0.47
N VAL A 32 7.73 -8.49 -1.52
CA VAL A 32 6.53 -9.24 -1.89
C VAL A 32 6.83 -10.71 -1.72
N VAL A 33 6.03 -11.42 -0.95
CA VAL A 33 6.18 -12.86 -0.70
C VAL A 33 4.84 -13.53 -0.97
N SER A 34 4.80 -14.38 -1.98
CA SER A 34 3.56 -15.10 -2.38
C SER A 34 2.38 -14.14 -2.52
N GLY A 35 2.62 -13.00 -3.16
CA GLY A 35 1.59 -11.98 -3.40
C GLY A 35 1.28 -11.08 -2.23
N ASP A 36 1.92 -11.27 -1.08
CA ASP A 36 1.70 -10.43 0.10
C ASP A 36 2.83 -9.40 0.29
N PRO A 37 2.48 -8.14 0.59
CA PRO A 37 3.48 -7.12 0.89
C PRO A 37 4.01 -7.29 2.31
N VAL A 38 5.32 -7.34 2.44
CA VAL A 38 5.97 -7.55 3.73
C VAL A 38 6.95 -6.42 4.00
N PHE A 39 6.80 -5.76 5.15
CA PHE A 39 7.73 -4.73 5.59
C PHE A 39 8.94 -5.39 6.25
N GLY A 40 9.95 -5.70 5.44
CA GLY A 40 11.20 -6.25 5.94
C GLY A 40 12.12 -5.16 6.50
N PRO A 41 13.33 -5.53 6.96
CA PRO A 41 14.24 -4.57 7.61
C PRO A 41 14.72 -3.44 6.68
N GLY A 42 14.65 -3.64 5.37
CA GLY A 42 15.04 -2.59 4.41
C GLY A 42 13.91 -1.66 4.01
N ALA A 43 12.67 -1.95 4.41
CA ALA A 43 11.52 -1.14 4.01
C ALA A 43 11.52 0.20 4.72
N LYS A 44 11.21 1.26 3.96
CA LYS A 44 11.13 2.61 4.51
C LYS A 44 9.84 3.27 4.07
N ILE A 45 9.18 3.95 5.01
CA ILE A 45 8.00 4.75 4.72
C ILE A 45 8.43 6.21 4.79
N ILE A 46 8.28 6.92 3.67
CA ILE A 46 8.66 8.32 3.57
C ILE A 46 7.39 9.13 3.39
N ALA A 47 6.97 9.79 4.45
CA ALA A 47 5.71 10.51 4.49
C ALA A 47 5.92 11.98 4.14
N GLU A 48 4.99 12.54 3.37
CA GLU A 48 4.96 13.95 3.03
C GLU A 48 3.90 14.65 3.89
N THR A 49 4.26 15.78 4.45
CA THR A 49 3.33 16.62 5.21
C THR A 49 3.24 17.97 4.53
N LYS A 50 2.01 18.39 4.20
CA LYS A 50 1.76 19.71 3.62
C LYS A 50 1.15 20.61 4.69
N PHE A 51 1.78 21.74 4.94
CA PHE A 51 1.28 22.70 5.93
C PHE A 51 0.23 23.58 5.29
N GLY A 52 -0.80 23.90 6.06
CA GLY A 52 -1.90 24.75 5.59
C GLY A 52 -2.91 24.03 4.70
N ALA A 53 -2.81 22.72 4.57
CA ALA A 53 -3.74 21.90 3.81
C ALA A 53 -4.39 20.87 4.72
N ALA A 54 -5.52 20.31 4.29
CA ALA A 54 -6.23 19.29 5.04
C ALA A 54 -5.66 17.89 4.73
N ASP A 55 -4.40 17.70 5.04
CA ASP A 55 -3.66 16.45 4.78
C ASP A 55 -3.51 15.65 6.05
N GLY A 56 -4.53 15.03 6.52
CA GLY A 56 -4.41 14.13 7.66
C GLY A 56 -4.57 12.69 7.22
N PRO A 57 -4.53 11.75 8.17
CA PRO A 57 -4.86 10.36 7.88
C PRO A 57 -6.24 10.26 7.24
N ARG A 58 -6.42 9.27 6.39
CA ARG A 58 -7.70 9.03 5.74
C ARG A 58 -8.74 8.67 6.79
N ARG A 59 -9.99 9.04 6.50
CA ARG A 59 -11.12 8.72 7.37
C ARG A 59 -11.17 7.22 7.70
N GLU A 60 -10.87 6.39 6.71
CA GLU A 60 -10.90 4.94 6.85
C GLU A 60 -9.84 4.37 7.78
N ALA A 61 -8.82 5.16 8.11
CA ALA A 61 -7.73 4.69 8.96
C ALA A 61 -8.19 4.19 10.33
N GLY A 62 -9.28 4.76 10.85
CA GLY A 62 -9.84 4.35 12.13
C GLY A 62 -10.92 3.28 12.05
N LEU A 63 -11.29 2.85 10.86
CA LEU A 63 -12.38 1.88 10.70
C LEU A 63 -11.86 0.44 10.81
N ALA A 64 -12.67 -0.42 11.43
CA ALA A 64 -12.34 -1.84 11.51
C ALA A 64 -12.49 -2.54 10.17
N ASP A 65 -13.37 -2.03 9.31
CA ASP A 65 -13.60 -2.58 7.99
C ASP A 65 -14.10 -1.48 7.03
N PHE A 66 -13.84 -1.66 5.74
CA PHE A 66 -14.32 -0.78 4.70
C PHE A 66 -14.19 -1.47 3.34
N VAL A 67 -14.86 -0.94 2.33
CA VAL A 67 -14.76 -1.47 0.97
C VAL A 67 -13.54 -0.85 0.29
N MET A 68 -12.71 -1.70 -0.30
CA MET A 68 -11.52 -1.25 -1.01
C MET A 68 -11.89 -0.49 -2.28
N LYS A 69 -11.08 0.50 -2.61
CA LYS A 69 -11.20 1.21 -3.86
C LYS A 69 -10.59 0.40 -5.01
N LYS A 70 -10.95 0.75 -6.23
CA LYS A 70 -10.45 0.09 -7.43
C LYS A 70 -8.93 0.01 -7.46
N GLU A 71 -8.26 1.09 -7.09
CA GLU A 71 -6.79 1.16 -7.10
C GLU A 71 -6.17 0.18 -6.12
N HIS A 72 -6.78 -0.03 -4.97
CA HIS A 72 -6.30 -1.03 -4.00
C HIS A 72 -6.39 -2.44 -4.61
N VAL A 73 -7.50 -2.74 -5.26
CA VAL A 73 -7.71 -4.04 -5.89
C VAL A 73 -6.66 -4.25 -7.00
N GLU A 74 -6.43 -3.23 -7.82
CA GLU A 74 -5.42 -3.29 -8.89
C GLU A 74 -4.02 -3.55 -8.31
N LEU A 75 -3.66 -2.89 -7.21
CA LEU A 75 -2.38 -3.12 -6.55
C LEU A 75 -2.21 -4.58 -6.16
N PHE A 76 -3.20 -5.16 -5.48
CA PHE A 76 -3.09 -6.54 -5.03
C PHE A 76 -3.06 -7.53 -6.18
N GLN A 77 -3.76 -7.23 -7.28
CA GLN A 77 -3.65 -8.04 -8.49
C GLN A 77 -2.23 -8.02 -9.05
N GLN A 78 -1.57 -6.87 -9.03
CA GLN A 78 -0.18 -6.77 -9.47
C GLN A 78 0.77 -7.52 -8.54
N LEU A 79 0.56 -7.44 -7.22
CA LEU A 79 1.37 -8.19 -6.27
C LEU A 79 1.25 -9.69 -6.49
N GLU A 80 0.05 -10.17 -6.81
CA GLU A 80 -0.15 -11.58 -7.12
C GLU A 80 0.61 -11.99 -8.38
N LYS A 81 0.64 -11.15 -9.41
CA LYS A 81 1.40 -11.41 -10.63
C LYS A 81 2.89 -11.46 -10.38
N ILE A 82 3.37 -10.60 -9.50
CA ILE A 82 4.79 -10.59 -9.11
C ILE A 82 5.15 -11.88 -8.38
N GLY A 83 4.25 -12.35 -7.53
CA GLY A 83 4.48 -13.53 -6.70
C GLY A 83 5.43 -13.22 -5.57
N SER A 84 6.73 -13.22 -5.85
CA SER A 84 7.75 -12.89 -4.86
C SER A 84 8.81 -12.01 -5.49
N GLY A 85 9.21 -10.97 -4.78
CA GLY A 85 10.19 -10.01 -5.27
C GLY A 85 10.23 -8.78 -4.40
N GLU A 86 10.61 -7.65 -4.99
CA GLU A 86 10.72 -6.39 -4.27
C GLU A 86 10.20 -5.24 -5.12
N LEU A 87 9.47 -4.33 -4.50
CA LEU A 87 9.13 -3.05 -5.11
C LEU A 87 10.19 -2.05 -4.67
N LEU A 88 10.82 -1.38 -5.63
CA LEU A 88 11.78 -0.32 -5.30
C LEU A 88 11.06 0.83 -4.63
N THR A 89 9.89 1.19 -5.16
CA THR A 89 9.06 2.26 -4.61
C THR A 89 7.60 2.01 -4.93
N LEU A 90 6.74 2.27 -3.94
CA LEU A 90 5.29 2.35 -4.11
C LEU A 90 4.87 3.74 -3.67
N GLU A 91 4.38 4.55 -4.62
CA GLU A 91 3.91 5.90 -4.32
C GLU A 91 2.44 5.89 -3.96
N VAL A 92 2.09 6.67 -2.93
CA VAL A 92 0.74 6.76 -2.38
C VAL A 92 0.27 8.21 -2.48
N LYS A 93 -0.92 8.42 -3.04
CA LYS A 93 -1.56 9.74 -3.11
C LYS A 93 -3.02 9.62 -2.72
N GLY A 94 -3.43 10.46 -1.76
CA GLY A 94 -4.81 10.43 -1.28
C GLY A 94 -5.20 9.11 -0.65
N GLY A 95 -4.23 8.38 -0.09
CA GLY A 95 -4.48 7.06 0.51
C GLY A 95 -4.62 5.94 -0.51
N LEU A 96 -4.37 6.21 -1.78
CA LEU A 96 -4.48 5.23 -2.85
C LEU A 96 -3.11 4.97 -3.48
N PRO A 97 -2.84 3.75 -3.91
CA PRO A 97 -1.61 3.50 -4.66
C PRO A 97 -1.67 4.26 -5.98
N PHE A 98 -0.63 5.02 -6.25
CA PHE A 98 -0.55 5.86 -7.43
C PHE A 98 0.36 5.25 -8.49
N ARG A 99 1.53 4.77 -8.07
CA ARG A 99 2.54 4.23 -8.98
C ARG A 99 3.46 3.31 -8.22
N MET A 100 3.89 2.22 -8.85
CA MET A 100 4.94 1.40 -8.28
C MET A 100 6.06 1.21 -9.29
N ILE A 101 7.29 1.13 -8.79
CA ILE A 101 8.49 0.94 -9.60
C ILE A 101 9.19 -0.31 -9.10
N ARG A 102 9.52 -1.20 -10.02
CA ARG A 102 10.27 -2.41 -9.68
C ARG A 102 11.27 -2.71 -10.77
N GLU A 103 12.31 -3.40 -10.40
CA GLU A 103 13.29 -3.90 -11.36
C GLU A 103 12.76 -5.21 -11.95
N VAL A 104 12.88 -5.36 -13.25
CA VAL A 104 12.53 -6.61 -13.92
C VAL A 104 13.76 -7.15 -14.65
N ALA A 105 13.82 -8.49 -14.77
CA ALA A 105 14.94 -9.11 -15.47
C ALA A 105 14.89 -8.74 -16.95
N ALA A 106 16.04 -8.44 -17.50
CA ALA A 106 16.19 -8.11 -18.90
C ALA A 106 15.99 -9.35 -19.79
#